data_351f54fbdf8c53cdfb6f1f554717d67b
#
_entry.id   351f54fbdf8c53cdfb6f1f554717d67b
#
_cell.length_a   1.000
_cell.length_b   1.000
_cell.length_c   1.000
_cell.angle_alpha   90.00
_cell.angle_beta   90.00
_cell.angle_gamma   90.00
#
_symmetry.space_group_name_H-M   'P 1'
#
loop_
_entity.id
_entity.type
_entity.pdbx_description
1 polymer ?
#
loop_
_entity_poly.entity_id
_entity_poly.type
_entity_poly.pdbx_seq_one_letter_code
_entity_poly.pdbx_strand_id
1 'polypeptide(L)'
;IKCLDVGVGANCIYPIIGIKEYGWSFIGSDIDPVAIQSASQIVKSNPSLAGKIKLRLQNDPKEIFNGILNKNEFVDVSICNPPFHGSAEEARTGSKRKLENLKHRKTDQPVLNFGGQNNELWCNGGEERFVRNMVFQSKDVAFNCFWFTYFNGTGK
;
A
#
# COMPACT_ATOMS: atom_id res chain seq x y z
N ILE A 1 -9.01 9.09 14.28
CA ILE A 1 -9.15 8.83 12.83
C ILE A 1 -8.91 7.36 12.58
N LYS A 2 -9.80 6.75 11.81
CA LYS A 2 -9.67 5.39 11.30
C LYS A 2 -9.39 5.44 9.80
N CYS A 3 -8.29 4.84 9.38
CA CYS A 3 -7.81 4.91 8.01
C CYS A 3 -7.86 3.54 7.34
N LEU A 4 -8.17 3.51 6.04
CA LEU A 4 -7.96 2.34 5.18
C LEU A 4 -6.67 2.58 4.38
N ASP A 5 -5.67 1.71 4.54
CA ASP A 5 -4.45 1.70 3.75
C ASP A 5 -4.56 0.62 2.66
N VAL A 6 -4.70 1.06 1.42
CA VAL A 6 -4.81 0.21 0.24
C VAL A 6 -3.42 -0.05 -0.34
N GLY A 7 -3.00 -1.32 -0.34
CA GLY A 7 -1.62 -1.70 -0.65
C GLY A 7 -0.69 -1.42 0.53
N VAL A 8 -1.05 -1.96 1.72
CA VAL A 8 -0.31 -1.71 2.97
C VAL A 8 1.15 -2.16 2.92
N GLY A 9 1.48 -3.09 2.03
CA GLY A 9 2.81 -3.64 1.84
C GLY A 9 3.34 -4.45 3.02
N ALA A 10 4.51 -5.06 2.79
CA ALA A 10 5.16 -5.90 3.79
C ALA A 10 5.65 -5.15 5.03
N ASN A 11 5.91 -3.85 4.90
CA ASN A 11 6.52 -3.00 5.93
C ASN A 11 5.49 -2.25 6.79
N CYS A 12 4.24 -2.17 6.38
CA CYS A 12 3.14 -1.53 7.12
C CYS A 12 3.47 -0.08 7.52
N ILE A 13 4.17 0.67 6.65
CA ILE A 13 4.82 1.94 7.01
C ILE A 13 3.83 3.06 7.36
N TYR A 14 2.75 3.23 6.56
CA TYR A 14 1.77 4.27 6.84
C TYR A 14 0.99 4.03 8.12
N PRO A 15 0.50 2.79 8.42
CA PRO A 15 -0.06 2.48 9.72
C PRO A 15 0.90 2.73 10.89
N ILE A 16 2.16 2.34 10.77
CA ILE A 16 3.16 2.58 11.85
C ILE A 16 3.28 4.07 12.14
N ILE A 17 3.47 4.90 11.11
CA ILE A 17 3.60 6.36 11.27
C ILE A 17 2.29 6.95 11.83
N GLY A 18 1.16 6.61 11.22
CA GLY A 18 -0.13 7.15 11.64
C GLY A 18 -0.51 6.82 13.08
N ILE A 19 -0.14 5.63 13.57
CA ILE A 19 -0.37 5.23 14.95
C ILE A 19 0.58 5.96 15.90
N LYS A 20 1.87 6.00 15.55
CA LYS A 20 2.90 6.56 16.43
C LYS A 20 2.79 8.06 16.58
N GLU A 21 2.60 8.77 15.46
CA GLU A 21 2.60 10.24 15.44
C GLU A 21 1.23 10.83 15.75
N TYR A 22 0.15 10.15 15.33
CA TYR A 22 -1.20 10.74 15.35
C TYR A 22 -2.22 9.94 16.17
N GLY A 23 -1.87 8.75 16.67
CA GLY A 23 -2.79 7.91 17.43
C GLY A 23 -3.94 7.32 16.61
N TRP A 24 -3.80 7.26 15.28
CA TRP A 24 -4.83 6.72 14.38
C TRP A 24 -4.98 5.21 14.52
N SER A 25 -6.03 4.67 13.95
CA SER A 25 -6.22 3.23 13.75
C SER A 25 -6.37 2.89 12.28
N PHE A 26 -6.03 1.65 11.91
CA PHE A 26 -5.94 1.27 10.49
C PHE A 26 -6.64 -0.05 10.18
N ILE A 27 -7.17 -0.09 8.97
CA ILE A 27 -7.38 -1.32 8.20
C ILE A 27 -6.34 -1.27 7.09
N GLY A 28 -5.44 -2.26 7.03
CA GLY A 28 -4.48 -2.39 5.93
C GLY A 28 -4.90 -3.54 5.02
N SER A 29 -4.98 -3.30 3.72
CA SER A 29 -5.27 -4.34 2.73
C SER A 29 -4.13 -4.52 1.75
N ASP A 30 -3.93 -5.75 1.29
CA ASP A 30 -2.99 -6.07 0.22
C ASP A 30 -3.47 -7.29 -0.56
N ILE A 31 -3.06 -7.40 -1.83
CA ILE A 31 -3.32 -8.57 -2.67
C ILE A 31 -2.25 -9.67 -2.48
N ASP A 32 -1.11 -9.32 -1.89
CA ASP A 32 0.00 -10.25 -1.67
C ASP A 32 -0.11 -10.88 -0.26
N PRO A 33 -0.34 -12.20 -0.17
CA PRO A 33 -0.39 -12.89 1.11
C PRO A 33 0.93 -12.85 1.87
N VAL A 34 2.07 -12.76 1.16
CA VAL A 34 3.40 -12.66 1.79
C VAL A 34 3.57 -11.29 2.45
N ALA A 35 3.11 -10.22 1.79
CA ALA A 35 3.10 -8.88 2.38
C ALA A 35 2.23 -8.84 3.65
N ILE A 36 1.02 -9.38 3.59
CA ILE A 36 0.11 -9.47 4.75
C ILE A 36 0.74 -10.29 5.89
N GLN A 37 1.41 -11.40 5.58
CA GLN A 37 2.10 -12.21 6.58
C GLN A 37 3.23 -11.42 7.26
N SER A 38 4.06 -10.73 6.48
CA SER A 38 5.15 -9.90 6.99
C SER A 38 4.63 -8.76 7.86
N ALA A 39 3.65 -8.00 7.37
CA ALA A 39 2.99 -6.95 8.13
C ALA A 39 2.39 -7.47 9.45
N SER A 40 1.78 -8.67 9.43
CA SER A 40 1.23 -9.32 10.62
C SER A 40 2.30 -9.64 11.65
N GLN A 41 3.49 -10.06 11.23
CA GLN A 41 4.61 -10.31 12.13
C GLN A 41 5.09 -9.00 12.78
N ILE A 42 5.18 -7.90 12.01
CA ILE A 42 5.52 -6.58 12.54
C ILE A 42 4.52 -6.15 13.60
N VAL A 43 3.22 -6.26 13.31
CA VAL A 43 2.16 -5.88 14.26
C VAL A 43 2.25 -6.71 15.54
N LYS A 44 2.43 -8.03 15.44
CA LYS A 44 2.55 -8.93 16.59
C LYS A 44 3.78 -8.65 17.45
N SER A 45 4.89 -8.28 16.82
CA SER A 45 6.16 -7.99 17.51
C SER A 45 6.19 -6.60 18.16
N ASN A 46 5.18 -5.77 17.91
CA ASN A 46 5.13 -4.39 18.43
C ASN A 46 3.86 -4.13 19.24
N PRO A 47 3.90 -4.23 20.57
CA PRO A 47 2.72 -4.04 21.43
C PRO A 47 2.00 -2.70 21.21
N SER A 48 2.73 -1.65 20.83
CA SER A 48 2.14 -0.33 20.55
C SER A 48 1.22 -0.29 19.33
N LEU A 49 1.31 -1.29 18.45
CA LEU A 49 0.46 -1.46 17.25
C LEU A 49 -0.71 -2.39 17.50
N ALA A 50 -0.66 -3.19 18.58
CA ALA A 50 -1.68 -4.18 18.90
C ALA A 50 -3.07 -3.54 19.03
N GLY A 51 -4.06 -4.14 18.39
CA GLY A 51 -5.45 -3.66 18.40
C GLY A 51 -5.72 -2.41 17.55
N LYS A 52 -4.68 -1.74 17.03
CA LYS A 52 -4.82 -0.53 16.21
C LYS A 52 -4.76 -0.78 14.71
N ILE A 53 -4.30 -1.95 14.29
CA ILE A 53 -4.22 -2.36 12.88
C ILE A 53 -5.00 -3.65 12.68
N LYS A 54 -5.87 -3.66 11.68
CA LYS A 54 -6.51 -4.87 11.14
C LYS A 54 -5.99 -5.11 9.74
N LEU A 55 -5.30 -6.23 9.51
CA LEU A 55 -4.78 -6.59 8.19
C LEU A 55 -5.76 -7.52 7.48
N ARG A 56 -5.95 -7.31 6.18
CA ARG A 56 -6.88 -8.05 5.33
C ARG A 56 -6.26 -8.37 3.98
N LEU A 57 -6.35 -9.63 3.58
CA LEU A 57 -5.98 -10.05 2.24
C LEU A 57 -7.11 -9.71 1.26
N GLN A 58 -6.78 -9.00 0.19
CA GLN A 58 -7.69 -8.85 -0.96
C GLN A 58 -7.51 -10.05 -1.89
N ASN A 59 -8.52 -10.89 -1.96
CA ASN A 59 -8.44 -12.15 -2.71
C ASN A 59 -8.69 -11.96 -4.22
N ASP A 60 -9.34 -10.86 -4.62
CA ASP A 60 -9.54 -10.54 -6.02
C ASP A 60 -8.70 -9.31 -6.42
N PRO A 61 -7.65 -9.49 -7.25
CA PRO A 61 -6.78 -8.37 -7.67
C PRO A 61 -7.49 -7.28 -8.48
N LYS A 62 -8.73 -7.52 -8.94
CA LYS A 62 -9.54 -6.52 -9.65
C LYS A 62 -10.30 -5.62 -8.69
N GLU A 63 -10.46 -6.07 -7.45
CA GLU A 63 -11.20 -5.34 -6.42
C GLU A 63 -10.24 -4.57 -5.52
N ILE A 64 -10.63 -3.35 -5.16
CA ILE A 64 -9.85 -2.48 -4.28
C ILE A 64 -10.53 -2.39 -2.91
N PHE A 65 -11.81 -2.10 -2.89
CA PHE A 65 -12.59 -1.89 -1.66
C PHE A 65 -13.53 -3.04 -1.33
N ASN A 66 -14.07 -3.69 -2.36
CA ASN A 66 -15.04 -4.78 -2.19
C ASN A 66 -14.37 -5.97 -1.48
N GLY A 67 -15.05 -6.53 -0.47
CA GLY A 67 -14.49 -7.59 0.38
C GLY A 67 -13.50 -7.10 1.45
N ILE A 68 -13.08 -5.82 1.41
CA ILE A 68 -12.18 -5.22 2.40
C ILE A 68 -12.98 -4.48 3.49
N LEU A 69 -13.90 -3.60 3.12
CA LEU A 69 -14.77 -2.96 4.09
C LEU A 69 -16.07 -3.77 4.26
N ASN A 70 -16.44 -4.04 5.51
CA ASN A 70 -17.73 -4.65 5.82
C ASN A 70 -18.85 -3.59 5.75
N LYS A 71 -20.08 -4.00 5.48
CA LYS A 71 -21.24 -3.09 5.30
C LYS A 71 -21.42 -2.07 6.43
N ASN A 72 -21.12 -2.47 7.67
CA ASN A 72 -21.28 -1.61 8.86
C ASN A 72 -19.93 -1.08 9.39
N GLU A 73 -18.89 -1.10 8.56
CA GLU A 73 -17.59 -0.64 8.95
C GLU A 73 -17.28 0.68 8.24
N PHE A 74 -16.88 1.67 9.03
CA PHE A 74 -16.60 3.03 8.54
C PHE A 74 -15.15 3.36 8.76
N VAL A 75 -14.58 4.12 7.82
CA VAL A 75 -13.26 4.73 7.90
C VAL A 75 -13.38 6.21 7.55
N ASP A 76 -12.55 7.03 8.13
CA ASP A 76 -12.55 8.48 7.86
C ASP A 76 -11.88 8.77 6.51
N VAL A 77 -10.81 8.04 6.20
CA VAL A 77 -10.02 8.26 4.98
C VAL A 77 -9.45 6.94 4.45
N SER A 78 -9.41 6.80 3.15
CA SER A 78 -8.57 5.81 2.48
C SER A 78 -7.32 6.49 1.92
N ILE A 79 -6.18 5.84 2.12
CA ILE A 79 -4.90 6.21 1.51
C ILE A 79 -4.45 5.08 0.62
N CYS A 80 -3.75 5.43 -0.45
CA CYS A 80 -3.16 4.48 -1.37
C CYS A 80 -1.88 5.06 -1.96
N ASN A 81 -0.83 4.25 -1.98
CA ASN A 81 0.34 4.51 -2.79
C ASN A 81 0.27 3.55 -3.99
N PRO A 82 -0.28 3.99 -5.14
CA PRO A 82 -0.57 3.11 -6.24
C PRO A 82 0.70 2.56 -6.88
N PRO A 83 0.64 1.39 -7.55
CA PRO A 83 1.77 0.88 -8.31
C PRO A 83 2.08 1.79 -9.49
N PHE A 84 3.34 2.22 -9.62
CA PHE A 84 3.77 3.26 -10.58
C PHE A 84 3.99 2.76 -12.00
N HIS A 85 4.24 1.45 -12.20
CA HIS A 85 4.63 0.90 -13.50
C HIS A 85 3.49 0.12 -14.17
N GLY A 86 3.40 0.23 -15.49
CA GLY A 86 2.42 -0.49 -16.30
C GLY A 86 2.79 -1.94 -16.58
N SER A 87 4.03 -2.34 -16.31
CA SER A 87 4.52 -3.70 -16.50
C SER A 87 5.68 -4.05 -15.57
N ALA A 88 5.88 -5.36 -15.36
CA ALA A 88 7.04 -5.88 -14.60
C ALA A 88 8.39 -5.49 -15.25
N GLU A 89 8.41 -5.33 -16.57
CA GLU A 89 9.60 -4.97 -17.33
C GLU A 89 9.99 -3.51 -17.11
N GLU A 90 9.03 -2.61 -17.09
CA GLU A 90 9.24 -1.20 -16.71
C GLU A 90 9.73 -1.06 -15.28
N ALA A 91 9.14 -1.80 -14.34
CA ALA A 91 9.57 -1.82 -12.95
C ALA A 91 11.02 -2.29 -12.78
N ARG A 92 11.44 -3.33 -13.52
CA ARG A 92 12.83 -3.81 -13.53
C ARG A 92 13.80 -2.81 -14.12
N THR A 93 13.40 -2.13 -15.20
CA THR A 93 14.23 -1.12 -15.87
C THR A 93 14.41 0.12 -14.99
N GLY A 94 13.35 0.56 -14.32
CA GLY A 94 13.39 1.66 -13.35
C GLY A 94 14.31 1.35 -12.15
N SER A 95 14.23 0.13 -11.62
CA SER A 95 15.09 -0.34 -10.53
C SER A 95 16.57 -0.45 -10.94
N LYS A 96 16.86 -0.92 -12.16
CA LYS A 96 18.24 -0.94 -12.70
C LYS A 96 18.84 0.44 -12.80
N ARG A 97 18.13 1.41 -13.37
CA ARG A 97 18.60 2.81 -13.47
C ARG A 97 18.86 3.44 -12.10
N LYS A 98 18.02 3.16 -11.10
CA LYS A 98 18.26 3.62 -9.72
C LYS A 98 19.50 3.00 -9.12
N LEU A 99 19.74 1.71 -9.32
CA LEU A 99 20.93 0.99 -8.86
C LEU A 99 22.21 1.48 -9.56
N GLU A 100 22.16 1.77 -10.85
CA GLU A 100 23.29 2.32 -11.61
C GLU A 100 23.66 3.74 -11.13
N ASN A 101 22.65 4.58 -10.89
CA ASN A 101 22.86 5.92 -10.35
C ASN A 101 23.39 5.91 -8.90
N LEU A 102 23.04 4.90 -8.09
CA LEU A 102 23.57 4.72 -6.73
C LEU A 102 24.99 4.15 -6.71
N LYS A 103 25.37 3.34 -7.71
CA LYS A 103 26.75 2.81 -7.85
C LYS A 103 27.78 3.90 -8.15
N HIS A 104 27.38 5.03 -8.70
CA HIS A 104 28.26 6.20 -8.87
C HIS A 104 28.52 6.99 -7.58
N ARG A 105 27.82 6.68 -6.48
CA ARG A 105 28.17 7.13 -5.13
C ARG A 105 28.76 5.95 -4.37
N LYS A 106 30.08 5.96 -4.18
CA LYS A 106 30.81 5.00 -3.34
C LYS A 106 30.24 5.03 -1.92
N THR A 107 29.46 4.02 -1.56
CA THR A 107 29.19 3.67 -0.18
C THR A 107 29.25 2.16 -0.08
N ASP A 108 30.20 1.68 0.71
CA ASP A 108 30.45 0.26 1.04
C ASP A 108 29.38 -0.29 2.01
N GLN A 109 28.11 -0.12 1.72
CA GLN A 109 27.06 -0.78 2.48
C GLN A 109 26.20 -1.63 1.54
N PRO A 110 25.86 -2.88 1.96
CA PRO A 110 24.98 -3.72 1.17
C PRO A 110 23.66 -3.00 0.97
N VAL A 111 23.25 -2.86 -0.29
CA VAL A 111 21.94 -2.34 -0.66
C VAL A 111 20.91 -3.29 -0.07
N LEU A 112 20.32 -2.89 1.03
CA LEU A 112 19.14 -3.54 1.58
C LEU A 112 18.09 -3.55 0.46
N ASN A 113 17.74 -4.74 -0.01
CA ASN A 113 16.52 -4.94 -0.75
C ASN A 113 15.39 -4.43 0.13
N PHE A 114 14.96 -3.20 -0.10
CA PHE A 114 13.67 -2.76 0.35
C PHE A 114 12.67 -3.72 -0.28
N GLY A 115 12.08 -4.59 0.53
CA GLY A 115 11.34 -5.78 0.13
C GLY A 115 10.06 -5.54 -0.67
N GLY A 116 10.11 -4.62 -1.64
CA GLY A 116 9.10 -4.42 -2.67
C GLY A 116 9.09 -5.65 -3.58
N GLN A 117 8.17 -6.54 -3.35
CA GLN A 117 7.89 -7.61 -4.28
C GLN A 117 7.30 -7.04 -5.58
N ASN A 118 7.41 -7.77 -6.67
CA ASN A 118 6.99 -7.34 -8.01
C ASN A 118 5.57 -6.73 -8.07
N ASN A 119 4.69 -7.11 -7.17
CA ASN A 119 3.29 -6.66 -7.14
C ASN A 119 3.10 -5.24 -6.59
N GLU A 120 4.06 -4.71 -5.82
CA GLU A 120 4.03 -3.32 -5.31
C GLU A 120 4.45 -2.30 -6.37
N LEU A 121 5.12 -2.75 -7.42
CA LEU A 121 5.79 -1.88 -8.39
C LEU A 121 5.00 -1.70 -9.68
N TRP A 122 4.10 -2.61 -10.04
CA TRP A 122 3.38 -2.55 -11.31
C TRP A 122 1.98 -3.15 -11.24
N CYS A 123 1.08 -2.62 -12.06
CA CYS A 123 -0.21 -3.21 -12.36
C CYS A 123 -0.52 -3.09 -13.85
N ASN A 124 -1.39 -3.96 -14.37
CA ASN A 124 -1.80 -3.90 -15.77
C ASN A 124 -2.47 -2.55 -16.07
N GLY A 125 -1.84 -1.75 -16.95
CA GLY A 125 -2.29 -0.40 -17.31
C GLY A 125 -1.78 0.72 -16.42
N GLY A 126 -0.88 0.43 -15.47
CA GLY A 126 -0.18 1.42 -14.65
C GLY A 126 -1.04 2.19 -13.67
N GLU A 127 -0.44 3.23 -13.10
CA GLU A 127 -1.05 4.12 -12.10
C GLU A 127 -2.41 4.69 -12.57
N GLU A 128 -2.49 5.17 -13.81
CA GLU A 128 -3.71 5.79 -14.34
C GLU A 128 -4.91 4.83 -14.29
N ARG A 129 -4.71 3.59 -14.74
CA ARG A 129 -5.78 2.58 -14.73
C ARG A 129 -6.16 2.18 -13.32
N PHE A 130 -5.17 2.05 -12.44
CA PHE A 130 -5.41 1.73 -11.03
C PHE A 130 -6.25 2.82 -10.36
N VAL A 131 -5.86 4.09 -10.49
CA VAL A 131 -6.57 5.23 -9.91
C VAL A 131 -7.98 5.35 -10.50
N ARG A 132 -8.16 5.15 -11.79
CA ARG A 132 -9.48 5.12 -12.43
C ARG A 132 -10.38 4.05 -11.82
N ASN A 133 -9.86 2.84 -11.61
CA ASN A 133 -10.60 1.76 -10.95
C ASN A 133 -10.94 2.11 -9.50
N MET A 134 -9.98 2.71 -8.77
CA MET A 134 -10.20 3.17 -7.40
C MET A 134 -11.34 4.20 -7.32
N VAL A 135 -11.36 5.20 -8.21
CA VAL A 135 -12.44 6.18 -8.30
C VAL A 135 -13.77 5.51 -8.67
N PHE A 136 -13.75 4.55 -9.60
CA PHE A 136 -14.96 3.86 -10.00
C PHE A 136 -15.55 3.03 -8.85
N GLN A 137 -14.72 2.24 -8.16
CA GLN A 137 -15.17 1.37 -7.07
C GLN A 137 -15.48 2.13 -5.78
N SER A 138 -14.97 3.35 -5.59
CA SER A 138 -15.28 4.16 -4.42
C SER A 138 -16.79 4.45 -4.26
N LYS A 139 -17.56 4.40 -5.35
CA LYS A 139 -19.02 4.55 -5.32
C LYS A 139 -19.71 3.47 -4.50
N ASP A 140 -19.18 2.23 -4.56
CA ASP A 140 -19.79 1.08 -3.90
C ASP A 140 -19.61 1.13 -2.37
N VAL A 141 -18.63 1.92 -1.92
CA VAL A 141 -18.30 2.13 -0.50
C VAL A 141 -18.40 3.59 -0.08
N ALA A 142 -19.13 4.42 -0.83
CA ALA A 142 -19.27 5.85 -0.58
C ALA A 142 -19.84 6.18 0.81
N PHE A 143 -20.65 5.30 1.38
CA PHE A 143 -21.20 5.45 2.74
C PHE A 143 -20.27 4.90 3.83
N ASN A 144 -19.14 4.25 3.44
CA ASN A 144 -18.22 3.62 4.37
C ASN A 144 -16.90 4.40 4.53
N CYS A 145 -16.64 5.39 3.67
CA CYS A 145 -15.42 6.18 3.68
C CYS A 145 -15.72 7.62 3.29
N PHE A 146 -15.28 8.61 4.10
CA PHE A 146 -15.54 10.02 3.82
C PHE A 146 -14.59 10.60 2.78
N TRP A 147 -13.30 10.18 2.80
CA TRP A 147 -12.27 10.71 1.91
C TRP A 147 -11.51 9.59 1.24
N PHE A 148 -11.40 9.65 -0.08
CA PHE A 148 -10.58 8.75 -0.89
C PHE A 148 -9.37 9.51 -1.39
N THR A 149 -8.17 9.07 -1.01
CA THR A 149 -6.91 9.72 -1.38
C THR A 149 -5.91 8.73 -1.95
N TYR A 150 -5.01 9.23 -2.79
CA TYR A 150 -3.87 8.47 -3.28
C TYR A 150 -2.66 9.40 -3.46
N PHE A 151 -1.47 8.81 -3.43
CA PHE A 151 -0.25 9.52 -3.73
C PHE A 151 -0.03 9.53 -5.24
N ASN A 152 0.12 10.73 -5.82
CA ASN A 152 0.46 10.89 -7.23
C ASN A 152 1.98 10.85 -7.39
N GLY A 153 2.52 9.80 -8.04
CA GLY A 153 3.95 9.65 -8.29
C GLY A 153 4.51 10.56 -9.38
N THR A 154 3.63 11.13 -10.22
CA THR A 154 4.03 12.11 -11.23
C THR A 154 3.98 13.52 -10.65
N GLY A 155 5.00 13.91 -9.90
CA GLY A 155 5.20 15.31 -9.50
C GLY A 155 5.39 16.19 -10.75
N LYS A 156 4.32 16.61 -11.38
CA LYS A 156 4.24 17.70 -12.34
C LYS A 156 3.23 18.70 -11.86
#